data_688e19abaeb91f7b763f5a5f69e42720
#
_entry.id   688e19abaeb91f7b763f5a5f69e42720
#
_cell.length_a   1.000
_cell.length_b   1.000
_cell.length_c   1.000
_cell.angle_alpha   90.00
_cell.angle_beta   90.00
_cell.angle_gamma   90.00
#
_symmetry.space_group_name_H-M   'P 1'
#
loop_
_entity.id
_entity.type
_entity.pdbx_description
1 polymer ?
#
loop_
_entity_poly.entity_id
_entity_poly.type
_entity_poly.pdbx_seq_one_letter_code
_entity_poly.pdbx_strand_id
1 'polypeptide(L)'
;MSIKKEFIQDYTDDIVIDYFGGFCPAWFENSYPYYGNKNHASDMENVDITDPNVLTQGPGIADLTAGTQEGAVTTLIRQILPYVVASNSTYAIGGAKLYQLSSTAVTNAGIWPHTINKAVVTGEDGESVIYHNGKIYYFYNHSGDAGDIGTYDLATTFDDDWGSTTPTGAEVLEDAPHQAIKGGEDGLYFANGRYIGYINPDGDVLETQALDFWADSEVASLAWNNNRIIAAVNRPNISGSSFNQSAIYNWDTVAASWEGDPVEVQGKIGALYTKNGITFVWWQDSSDSGGYNFGYITGGQLETLRRYKGSLPLFYQVCEFKGFLAWVSGNKVYMWGAKDVDVPVSLFQYCEGKQGTVGGIATPFGELLIASYTDTDFSLAKPSGYTKDSSYKTMAFRVSGPWHKFQILTIFVETEQLAEGAKVDFTLTYDKGKSTQSLNQIAYSTANTTRHKILNKSFEVEDFRLDISWANGSTTNPVKIRSIYITGKAVKYN
;
A
#
# COMPACT_ATOMS: atom_id res chain seq x y z
N MET A 1 -20.01 -41.02 -52.62
CA MET A 1 -20.30 -39.91 -51.65
C MET A 1 -18.97 -39.31 -51.24
N SER A 2 -18.59 -38.18 -51.84
CA SER A 2 -17.27 -37.56 -51.63
C SER A 2 -17.37 -36.67 -50.38
N ILE A 3 -16.66 -37.04 -49.34
CA ILE A 3 -16.53 -36.20 -48.15
C ILE A 3 -15.61 -35.04 -48.54
N LYS A 4 -16.18 -33.85 -48.68
CA LYS A 4 -15.40 -32.62 -48.78
C LYS A 4 -14.52 -32.53 -47.49
N LYS A 5 -13.20 -32.57 -47.70
CA LYS A 5 -12.27 -32.11 -46.69
C LYS A 5 -12.57 -30.62 -46.47
N GLU A 6 -13.27 -30.29 -45.39
CA GLU A 6 -13.29 -28.92 -44.90
C GLU A 6 -11.84 -28.53 -44.59
N PHE A 7 -11.36 -27.53 -45.27
CA PHE A 7 -10.12 -26.85 -44.94
C PHE A 7 -10.32 -26.25 -43.55
N ILE A 8 -9.72 -26.88 -42.56
CA ILE A 8 -9.53 -26.25 -41.25
C ILE A 8 -8.50 -25.17 -41.50
N GLN A 9 -8.97 -23.93 -41.51
CA GLN A 9 -8.10 -22.77 -41.50
C GLN A 9 -7.25 -22.87 -40.25
N ASP A 10 -5.93 -23.06 -40.38
CA ASP A 10 -4.98 -23.03 -39.29
C ASP A 10 -4.96 -21.60 -38.72
N TYR A 11 -5.83 -21.29 -37.76
CA TYR A 11 -5.75 -20.07 -37.03
C TYR A 11 -4.54 -20.19 -36.07
N THR A 12 -3.48 -19.48 -36.39
CA THR A 12 -2.44 -19.21 -35.40
C THR A 12 -2.94 -18.11 -34.49
N ASP A 13 -3.24 -18.48 -33.25
CA ASP A 13 -3.62 -17.52 -32.24
C ASP A 13 -2.36 -17.05 -31.51
N ASP A 14 -1.95 -15.82 -31.75
CA ASP A 14 -0.83 -15.19 -31.07
C ASP A 14 -1.34 -14.46 -29.81
N ILE A 15 -0.76 -14.81 -28.66
CA ILE A 15 -0.96 -14.09 -27.39
C ILE A 15 0.24 -13.18 -27.21
N VAL A 16 -0.01 -11.88 -27.19
CA VAL A 16 1.02 -10.88 -26.91
C VAL A 16 0.70 -10.22 -25.58
N ILE A 17 1.63 -10.30 -24.62
CA ILE A 17 1.61 -9.57 -23.34
C ILE A 17 2.65 -8.46 -23.48
N ASP A 18 2.20 -7.26 -23.73
CA ASP A 18 3.01 -6.05 -23.94
C ASP A 18 2.71 -4.95 -22.92
N TYR A 19 1.88 -5.27 -21.96
CA TYR A 19 1.45 -4.41 -20.87
C TYR A 19 1.25 -5.26 -19.60
N PHE A 20 1.68 -4.77 -18.44
CA PHE A 20 1.60 -5.46 -17.15
C PHE A 20 0.69 -4.68 -16.20
N GLY A 21 -0.58 -5.05 -16.17
CA GLY A 21 -1.65 -4.35 -15.44
C GLY A 21 -1.73 -4.66 -13.95
N GLY A 22 -0.88 -5.53 -13.43
CA GLY A 22 -0.92 -5.93 -12.04
C GLY A 22 -1.95 -7.03 -11.73
N PHE A 23 -2.43 -7.09 -10.49
CA PHE A 23 -3.46 -8.06 -10.10
C PHE A 23 -4.76 -7.85 -10.88
N CYS A 24 -5.42 -8.95 -11.20
CA CYS A 24 -6.75 -8.91 -11.77
C CYS A 24 -7.74 -8.25 -10.79
N PRO A 25 -8.59 -7.31 -11.23
CA PRO A 25 -9.65 -6.75 -10.40
C PRO A 25 -10.63 -7.80 -9.87
N ALA A 26 -11.22 -7.58 -8.70
CA ALA A 26 -12.07 -8.54 -7.99
C ALA A 26 -13.29 -9.02 -8.80
N TRP A 27 -13.88 -8.16 -9.63
CA TRP A 27 -15.01 -8.55 -10.49
C TRP A 27 -14.66 -9.58 -11.56
N PHE A 28 -13.38 -9.83 -11.85
CA PHE A 28 -12.89 -10.87 -12.74
C PHE A 28 -12.50 -12.16 -12.02
N GLU A 29 -12.34 -12.16 -10.70
CA GLU A 29 -11.92 -13.35 -9.93
C GLU A 29 -12.92 -14.51 -10.02
N ASN A 30 -14.22 -14.22 -10.20
CA ASN A 30 -15.29 -15.20 -10.31
C ASN A 30 -15.72 -15.51 -11.74
N SER A 31 -15.30 -14.72 -12.72
CA SER A 31 -15.49 -15.06 -14.12
C SER A 31 -14.28 -15.82 -14.59
N TYR A 32 -14.46 -17.06 -15.05
CA TYR A 32 -13.41 -17.84 -15.69
C TYR A 32 -12.68 -16.96 -16.70
N PRO A 33 -11.35 -16.73 -16.55
CA PRO A 33 -10.68 -15.56 -17.11
C PRO A 33 -10.25 -15.73 -18.56
N TYR A 34 -11.18 -16.00 -19.47
CA TYR A 34 -10.77 -16.53 -20.74
C TYR A 34 -10.67 -15.53 -21.88
N TYR A 35 -11.14 -14.31 -21.77
CA TYR A 35 -11.00 -13.36 -22.87
C TYR A 35 -10.94 -11.93 -22.35
N GLY A 36 -9.77 -11.36 -22.36
CA GLY A 36 -9.57 -9.92 -22.17
C GLY A 36 -8.50 -9.47 -21.18
N ASN A 37 -8.05 -10.35 -20.28
CA ASN A 37 -7.09 -9.97 -19.22
C ASN A 37 -5.69 -10.59 -19.36
N LYS A 38 -5.22 -10.81 -20.58
CA LYS A 38 -3.86 -11.32 -20.83
C LYS A 38 -2.76 -10.50 -20.12
N ASN A 39 -3.03 -9.24 -19.87
CA ASN A 39 -2.10 -8.29 -19.29
C ASN A 39 -2.14 -8.22 -17.75
N HIS A 40 -3.00 -9.02 -17.10
CA HIS A 40 -3.06 -9.08 -15.64
C HIS A 40 -2.38 -10.34 -15.09
N ALA A 41 -2.05 -10.30 -13.81
CA ALA A 41 -1.50 -11.42 -13.08
C ALA A 41 -2.56 -12.12 -12.24
N SER A 42 -2.46 -13.45 -12.13
CA SER A 42 -3.21 -14.24 -11.15
C SER A 42 -2.58 -14.13 -9.77
N ASP A 43 -1.26 -13.96 -9.72
CA ASP A 43 -0.49 -13.82 -8.49
C ASP A 43 0.83 -13.11 -8.80
N MET A 44 1.34 -12.31 -7.85
CA MET A 44 2.63 -11.66 -7.95
C MET A 44 3.16 -11.26 -6.58
N GLU A 45 4.46 -11.29 -6.43
CA GLU A 45 5.18 -10.88 -5.22
C GLU A 45 6.41 -10.07 -5.59
N ASN A 46 6.60 -8.96 -4.91
CA ASN A 46 7.80 -8.12 -5.02
C ASN A 46 8.17 -7.79 -6.48
N VAL A 47 7.23 -7.20 -7.23
CA VAL A 47 7.46 -6.78 -8.61
C VAL A 47 7.32 -5.28 -8.76
N ASP A 48 8.10 -4.70 -9.66
CA ASP A 48 7.97 -3.30 -10.05
C ASP A 48 7.36 -3.23 -11.46
N ILE A 49 6.14 -2.73 -11.53
CA ILE A 49 5.40 -2.39 -12.74
C ILE A 49 4.91 -0.93 -12.68
N THR A 50 5.64 -0.06 -12.01
CA THR A 50 5.38 1.39 -12.03
C THR A 50 5.45 1.97 -13.45
N ASP A 51 6.22 1.35 -14.33
CA ASP A 51 6.09 1.48 -15.79
C ASP A 51 5.40 0.21 -16.31
N PRO A 52 4.12 0.29 -16.71
CA PRO A 52 3.36 -0.89 -17.11
C PRO A 52 3.85 -1.56 -18.41
N ASN A 53 4.75 -0.92 -19.15
CA ASN A 53 5.43 -1.52 -20.29
C ASN A 53 6.68 -2.31 -19.90
N VAL A 54 6.98 -2.41 -18.59
CA VAL A 54 8.15 -3.10 -18.07
C VAL A 54 7.80 -3.90 -16.83
N LEU A 55 7.98 -5.20 -16.89
CA LEU A 55 7.92 -6.07 -15.72
C LEU A 55 9.33 -6.34 -15.22
N THR A 56 9.62 -6.03 -13.96
CA THR A 56 10.92 -6.28 -13.35
C THR A 56 10.78 -6.70 -11.87
N GLN A 57 11.89 -7.14 -11.30
CA GLN A 57 12.01 -7.40 -9.86
C GLN A 57 11.63 -6.13 -9.08
N GLY A 58 10.92 -6.32 -7.99
CA GLY A 58 10.71 -5.27 -7.00
C GLY A 58 11.99 -4.94 -6.24
N PRO A 59 12.02 -3.82 -5.53
CA PRO A 59 13.18 -3.42 -4.76
C PRO A 59 13.41 -4.32 -3.56
N GLY A 60 14.66 -4.51 -3.21
CA GLY A 60 15.06 -4.91 -1.88
C GLY A 60 14.86 -3.78 -0.88
N ILE A 61 15.10 -4.04 0.38
CA ILE A 61 14.96 -3.07 1.48
C ILE A 61 16.30 -2.93 2.19
N ALA A 62 16.75 -1.70 2.40
CA ALA A 62 17.93 -1.39 3.20
C ALA A 62 17.59 -0.36 4.28
N ASP A 63 18.24 -0.48 5.42
CA ASP A 63 18.13 0.52 6.48
C ASP A 63 18.56 1.91 5.99
N LEU A 64 17.93 2.93 6.51
CA LEU A 64 18.19 4.31 6.13
C LEU A 64 19.67 4.68 6.34
N THR A 65 20.24 4.20 7.44
CA THR A 65 21.71 4.20 7.64
C THR A 65 22.10 3.01 8.50
N ALA A 66 22.85 2.05 7.94
CA ALA A 66 23.39 0.95 8.72
C ALA A 66 24.37 1.50 9.79
N GLY A 67 24.19 1.13 11.03
CA GLY A 67 25.11 1.47 12.14
C GLY A 67 24.77 2.76 12.92
N THR A 68 23.96 3.67 12.40
CA THR A 68 23.49 4.85 13.17
C THR A 68 22.04 4.70 13.64
N GLN A 69 21.29 3.72 13.12
CA GLN A 69 19.94 3.40 13.59
C GLN A 69 19.92 2.52 14.84
N GLU A 70 20.90 1.61 14.98
CA GLU A 70 21.05 0.81 16.20
C GLU A 70 21.28 1.75 17.38
N GLY A 71 20.25 1.94 18.19
CA GLY A 71 20.21 2.89 19.29
C GLY A 71 19.55 4.23 19.02
N ALA A 72 19.26 4.60 17.77
CA ALA A 72 18.45 5.77 17.45
C ALA A 72 16.96 5.42 17.40
N VAL A 73 16.57 4.33 16.70
CA VAL A 73 15.18 3.87 16.65
C VAL A 73 15.00 2.79 17.73
N THR A 74 14.30 3.14 18.79
CA THR A 74 14.07 2.27 19.96
C THR A 74 12.62 1.85 20.13
N THR A 75 11.73 2.31 19.27
CA THR A 75 10.30 2.01 19.28
C THR A 75 9.78 1.88 17.87
N LEU A 76 8.65 1.19 17.67
CA LEU A 76 8.00 1.15 16.37
C LEU A 76 7.49 2.55 16.00
N ILE A 77 8.04 3.10 14.92
CA ILE A 77 7.54 4.36 14.36
C ILE A 77 6.15 4.13 13.78
N ARG A 78 5.15 4.81 14.32
CA ARG A 78 3.77 4.75 13.81
C ARG A 78 3.54 5.69 12.66
N GLN A 79 3.86 6.97 12.82
CA GLN A 79 3.66 7.93 11.75
C GLN A 79 4.94 8.68 11.40
N ILE A 80 5.10 8.95 10.10
CA ILE A 80 6.16 9.76 9.53
C ILE A 80 5.48 10.90 8.76
N LEU A 81 5.90 12.14 8.96
CA LEU A 81 5.43 13.26 8.15
C LEU A 81 5.74 13.02 6.67
N PRO A 82 4.77 13.20 5.77
CA PRO A 82 4.98 12.90 4.35
C PRO A 82 5.74 13.99 3.58
N TYR A 83 6.25 15.02 4.25
CA TYR A 83 6.96 16.14 3.65
C TYR A 83 8.10 16.66 4.54
N VAL A 84 9.02 17.38 3.92
CA VAL A 84 10.13 18.05 4.58
C VAL A 84 9.64 19.36 5.21
N VAL A 85 10.02 19.62 6.46
CA VAL A 85 9.58 20.81 7.20
C VAL A 85 10.67 21.88 7.22
N ALA A 86 11.87 21.55 7.71
CA ALA A 86 12.96 22.51 7.84
C ALA A 86 14.31 21.82 7.62
N SER A 87 15.28 22.53 7.03
CA SER A 87 16.68 22.08 6.88
C SER A 87 16.84 20.65 6.34
N ASN A 88 16.02 20.25 5.37
CA ASN A 88 15.94 18.87 4.83
C ASN A 88 15.57 17.81 5.88
N SER A 89 14.85 18.19 6.93
CA SER A 89 14.39 17.29 7.97
C SER A 89 12.88 17.05 7.89
N THR A 90 12.47 15.87 8.24
CA THR A 90 11.08 15.50 8.55
C THR A 90 11.03 14.91 9.96
N TYR A 91 9.84 14.63 10.46
CA TYR A 91 9.64 14.15 11.81
C TYR A 91 8.79 12.89 11.81
N ALA A 92 9.02 12.04 12.81
CA ALA A 92 8.27 10.80 12.99
C ALA A 92 8.03 10.53 14.46
N ILE A 93 6.99 9.78 14.77
CA ILE A 93 6.59 9.46 16.14
C ILE A 93 6.34 7.96 16.29
N GLY A 94 6.65 7.43 17.47
CA GLY A 94 6.34 6.07 17.86
C GLY A 94 6.79 5.74 19.26
N GLY A 95 5.96 5.02 20.04
CA GLY A 95 6.16 4.86 21.45
C GLY A 95 6.34 6.22 22.15
N ALA A 96 7.13 6.28 23.20
CA ALA A 96 7.42 7.54 23.90
C ALA A 96 8.52 8.37 23.19
N LYS A 97 8.58 8.40 21.85
CA LYS A 97 9.67 9.08 21.12
C LYS A 97 9.18 9.89 19.93
N LEU A 98 9.71 11.11 19.83
CA LEU A 98 9.68 11.92 18.62
C LEU A 98 11.07 11.88 17.96
N TYR A 99 11.11 11.61 16.66
CA TYR A 99 12.32 11.46 15.87
C TYR A 99 12.47 12.58 14.85
N GLN A 100 13.70 13.00 14.62
CA GLN A 100 14.05 13.83 13.46
C GLN A 100 14.74 12.95 12.42
N LEU A 101 14.30 13.04 11.17
CA LEU A 101 14.78 12.24 10.05
C LEU A 101 15.36 13.13 8.96
N SER A 102 16.41 12.66 8.32
CA SER A 102 16.94 13.18 7.04
C SER A 102 16.77 12.14 5.94
N SER A 103 17.09 12.49 4.69
CA SER A 103 17.05 11.55 3.55
C SER A 103 18.02 10.35 3.69
N THR A 104 18.96 10.43 4.62
CA THR A 104 20.02 9.42 4.79
C THR A 104 20.11 8.82 6.19
N ALA A 105 19.52 9.45 7.21
CA ALA A 105 19.70 9.01 8.60
C ALA A 105 18.56 9.41 9.52
N VAL A 106 18.41 8.65 10.61
CA VAL A 106 17.70 9.07 11.82
C VAL A 106 18.69 9.86 12.67
N THR A 107 18.32 11.07 13.08
CA THR A 107 19.19 11.92 13.90
C THR A 107 19.34 11.33 15.30
N ASN A 108 20.58 11.12 15.74
CA ASN A 108 20.92 10.62 17.06
C ASN A 108 22.01 11.51 17.67
N ALA A 109 21.69 12.78 17.86
CA ALA A 109 22.61 13.75 18.46
C ALA A 109 21.86 14.95 19.02
N GLY A 110 22.40 15.60 20.02
CA GLY A 110 21.81 16.77 20.65
C GLY A 110 20.54 16.42 21.41
N ILE A 111 19.42 17.03 21.00
CA ILE A 111 18.09 16.81 21.61
C ILE A 111 17.31 15.62 21.00
N TRP A 112 17.89 14.91 20.04
CA TRP A 112 17.24 13.82 19.31
C TRP A 112 17.77 12.44 19.65
N PRO A 113 16.92 11.39 19.68
CA PRO A 113 15.46 11.46 19.64
C PRO A 113 14.92 12.06 20.96
N HIS A 114 13.89 12.92 20.85
CA HIS A 114 13.24 13.48 22.03
C HIS A 114 12.39 12.41 22.72
N THR A 115 12.47 12.34 24.05
CA THR A 115 11.59 11.49 24.86
C THR A 115 10.40 12.32 25.28
N ILE A 116 9.21 11.93 24.85
CA ILE A 116 7.96 12.50 25.29
C ILE A 116 7.81 12.19 26.79
N ASN A 117 7.60 13.21 27.57
CA ASN A 117 7.55 13.09 29.02
C ASN A 117 6.49 14.05 29.60
N LYS A 118 5.25 13.60 29.60
CA LYS A 118 4.17 14.37 30.26
C LYS A 118 4.38 14.42 31.74
N ALA A 119 4.23 15.59 32.32
CA ALA A 119 4.36 15.78 33.75
C ALA A 119 3.35 14.90 34.50
N VAL A 120 3.85 14.18 35.52
CA VAL A 120 3.03 13.37 36.48
C VAL A 120 2.44 12.06 35.92
N VAL A 121 2.67 11.71 34.67
CA VAL A 121 2.19 10.45 34.06
C VAL A 121 3.35 9.66 33.46
N THR A 122 3.07 8.44 32.98
CA THR A 122 4.03 7.55 32.33
C THR A 122 3.32 6.76 31.23
N GLY A 123 4.08 6.01 30.45
CA GLY A 123 3.50 5.11 29.43
C GLY A 123 3.04 5.85 28.18
N GLU A 124 3.73 6.93 27.83
CA GLU A 124 3.48 7.72 26.62
C GLU A 124 3.66 6.83 25.39
N ASP A 125 2.69 6.90 24.48
CA ASP A 125 2.65 6.15 23.24
C ASP A 125 2.20 7.03 22.09
N GLY A 126 3.15 7.44 21.24
CA GLY A 126 2.94 8.39 20.16
C GLY A 126 2.06 7.83 19.05
N GLU A 127 1.06 8.59 18.63
CA GLU A 127 0.06 8.23 17.64
C GLU A 127 0.26 8.95 16.31
N SER A 128 0.38 10.28 16.34
CA SER A 128 0.52 11.06 15.11
C SER A 128 1.37 12.30 15.28
N VAL A 129 1.89 12.80 14.16
CA VAL A 129 2.71 14.00 14.09
C VAL A 129 2.31 14.84 12.88
N ILE A 130 2.24 16.16 13.06
CA ILE A 130 1.89 17.09 12.00
C ILE A 130 2.60 18.45 12.17
N TYR A 131 2.93 19.11 11.06
CA TYR A 131 3.44 20.47 11.09
C TYR A 131 2.30 21.48 10.91
N HIS A 132 2.17 22.42 11.85
CA HIS A 132 1.18 23.48 11.80
C HIS A 132 1.75 24.77 12.41
N ASN A 133 1.47 25.90 11.80
CA ASN A 133 1.85 27.24 12.25
C ASN A 133 3.28 27.36 12.86
N GLY A 134 4.29 26.91 12.11
CA GLY A 134 5.68 27.02 12.53
C GLY A 134 6.15 26.02 13.59
N LYS A 135 5.30 25.11 14.03
CA LYS A 135 5.60 24.10 15.04
C LYS A 135 5.29 22.69 14.54
N ILE A 136 5.89 21.69 15.18
CA ILE A 136 5.49 20.29 15.10
C ILE A 136 4.53 20.03 16.24
N TYR A 137 3.34 19.55 15.93
CA TYR A 137 2.38 19.03 16.91
C TYR A 137 2.49 17.51 16.87
N TYR A 138 2.58 16.88 18.04
CA TYR A 138 2.62 15.44 18.19
C TYR A 138 1.61 14.99 19.23
N PHE A 139 0.82 13.99 18.83
CA PHE A 139 -0.29 13.43 19.58
C PHE A 139 0.16 12.10 20.17
N TYR A 140 -0.19 11.83 21.40
CA TYR A 140 0.19 10.62 22.10
C TYR A 140 -0.83 10.26 23.17
N ASN A 141 -0.97 8.96 23.45
CA ASN A 141 -1.68 8.43 24.58
C ASN A 141 -0.72 8.27 25.77
N HIS A 142 -1.24 8.21 26.98
CA HIS A 142 -0.48 7.98 28.22
C HIS A 142 -1.29 7.18 29.23
N SER A 143 -0.68 6.73 30.31
CA SER A 143 -1.36 6.01 31.40
C SER A 143 -2.52 6.82 31.99
N GLY A 144 -3.61 6.13 32.31
CA GLY A 144 -4.81 6.76 32.88
C GLY A 144 -5.95 6.98 31.89
N ASP A 145 -5.94 6.22 30.79
CA ASP A 145 -6.97 6.23 29.73
C ASP A 145 -7.19 7.64 29.15
N ALA A 146 -6.11 8.31 28.79
CA ALA A 146 -6.13 9.66 28.25
C ALA A 146 -4.99 9.89 27.25
N GLY A 147 -5.10 10.95 26.45
CA GLY A 147 -4.07 11.42 25.55
C GLY A 147 -3.73 12.89 25.75
N ASP A 148 -2.69 13.36 25.06
CA ASP A 148 -2.31 14.78 25.06
C ASP A 148 -1.65 15.18 23.74
N ILE A 149 -1.38 16.47 23.59
CA ILE A 149 -0.71 17.09 22.46
C ILE A 149 0.54 17.77 22.98
N GLY A 150 1.69 17.38 22.44
CA GLY A 150 2.93 18.13 22.62
C GLY A 150 3.26 18.98 21.40
N THR A 151 4.12 19.97 21.62
CA THR A 151 4.64 20.82 20.52
C THR A 151 6.17 20.93 20.56
N TYR A 152 6.75 21.16 19.37
CA TYR A 152 8.17 21.46 19.17
C TYR A 152 8.32 22.67 18.26
N ASP A 153 9.09 23.67 18.69
CA ASP A 153 9.23 24.98 18.04
C ASP A 153 10.20 25.01 16.85
N LEU A 154 10.69 23.87 16.39
CA LEU A 154 11.70 23.70 15.35
C LEU A 154 13.09 24.27 15.71
N ALA A 155 13.30 24.71 16.94
CA ALA A 155 14.58 25.21 17.43
C ALA A 155 15.13 24.30 18.55
N THR A 156 14.64 24.44 19.76
CA THR A 156 15.15 23.69 20.92
C THR A 156 14.08 23.35 21.96
N THR A 157 12.87 23.90 21.84
CA THR A 157 11.86 23.83 22.91
C THR A 157 10.80 22.79 22.59
N PHE A 158 10.62 21.86 23.51
CA PHE A 158 9.51 20.93 23.56
C PHE A 158 8.56 21.34 24.68
N ASP A 159 7.28 21.29 24.42
CA ASP A 159 6.21 21.45 25.40
C ASP A 159 5.34 20.18 25.32
N ASP A 160 5.67 19.19 26.14
CA ASP A 160 5.00 17.88 26.10
C ASP A 160 3.58 17.94 26.69
N ASP A 161 3.26 18.97 27.47
CA ASP A 161 1.95 19.19 28.11
C ASP A 161 1.13 20.29 27.41
N TRP A 162 1.48 20.67 26.20
CA TRP A 162 0.87 21.80 25.49
C TRP A 162 -0.67 21.70 25.44
N GLY A 163 -1.22 20.58 25.04
CA GLY A 163 -2.68 20.38 24.89
C GLY A 163 -3.46 20.58 26.16
N SER A 164 -2.93 20.08 27.28
CA SER A 164 -3.60 20.13 28.58
C SER A 164 -3.28 21.38 29.40
N THR A 165 -2.31 22.22 29.01
CA THR A 165 -1.84 23.34 29.84
C THR A 165 -1.76 24.70 29.14
N THR A 166 -1.48 24.74 27.84
CA THR A 166 -1.00 25.97 27.16
C THR A 166 -2.06 26.69 26.32
N PRO A 167 -2.87 26.03 25.47
CA PRO A 167 -3.80 26.73 24.57
C PRO A 167 -5.05 27.25 25.31
N THR A 168 -5.73 28.21 24.71
CA THR A 168 -7.09 28.52 25.11
C THR A 168 -7.98 27.30 24.85
N GLY A 169 -8.69 26.82 25.87
CA GLY A 169 -9.44 25.57 25.83
C GLY A 169 -8.61 24.32 26.12
N ALA A 170 -7.48 24.51 26.85
CA ALA A 170 -6.61 23.41 27.27
C ALA A 170 -7.37 22.27 27.96
N GLU A 171 -7.24 21.05 27.42
CA GLU A 171 -7.93 19.84 27.89
C GLU A 171 -7.14 18.61 27.48
N VAL A 172 -7.23 17.53 28.29
CA VAL A 172 -6.70 16.22 27.93
C VAL A 172 -7.55 15.56 26.84
N LEU A 173 -6.92 14.72 26.02
CA LEU A 173 -7.61 13.95 24.98
C LEU A 173 -8.13 12.62 25.53
N GLU A 174 -9.03 12.00 24.80
CA GLU A 174 -9.47 10.60 25.03
C GLU A 174 -8.29 9.63 24.76
N ASP A 175 -8.32 8.44 25.33
CA ASP A 175 -7.40 7.35 24.96
C ASP A 175 -7.90 6.70 23.66
N ALA A 176 -7.35 7.11 22.55
CA ALA A 176 -7.81 6.70 21.21
C ALA A 176 -6.72 6.93 20.14
N PRO A 177 -6.86 6.40 18.94
CA PRO A 177 -6.05 6.83 17.81
C PRO A 177 -6.24 8.32 17.52
N HIS A 178 -5.14 9.04 17.34
CA HIS A 178 -5.14 10.48 17.08
C HIS A 178 -4.56 10.81 15.70
N GLN A 179 -5.29 10.51 14.63
CA GLN A 179 -4.86 11.01 13.32
C GLN A 179 -5.08 12.51 13.22
N ALA A 180 -4.02 13.25 12.91
CA ALA A 180 -4.10 14.69 12.64
C ALA A 180 -3.99 14.98 11.14
N ILE A 181 -4.85 15.89 10.64
CA ILE A 181 -4.87 16.36 9.25
C ILE A 181 -4.98 17.88 9.16
N LYS A 182 -4.48 18.46 8.07
CA LYS A 182 -4.77 19.85 7.73
C LYS A 182 -6.11 19.93 7.01
N GLY A 183 -6.92 20.90 7.39
CA GLY A 183 -8.18 21.23 6.72
C GLY A 183 -8.13 22.56 5.97
N GLY A 184 -9.30 23.09 5.60
CA GLY A 184 -9.43 24.40 4.99
C GLY A 184 -9.08 25.54 5.98
N GLU A 185 -8.80 26.71 5.44
CA GLU A 185 -8.41 27.91 6.21
C GLU A 185 -7.23 27.68 7.17
N ASP A 186 -6.32 26.76 6.78
CA ASP A 186 -5.12 26.39 7.56
C ASP A 186 -5.39 25.86 8.97
N GLY A 187 -6.62 25.44 9.29
CA GLY A 187 -6.93 24.77 10.54
C GLY A 187 -6.36 23.35 10.62
N LEU A 188 -6.08 22.87 11.82
CA LEU A 188 -5.66 21.50 12.10
C LEU A 188 -6.80 20.76 12.75
N TYR A 189 -7.14 19.59 12.23
CA TYR A 189 -8.17 18.71 12.76
C TYR A 189 -7.58 17.38 13.15
N PHE A 190 -8.11 16.77 14.22
CA PHE A 190 -7.60 15.50 14.71
C PHE A 190 -8.71 14.60 15.26
N ALA A 191 -8.49 13.30 15.17
CA ALA A 191 -9.34 12.30 15.82
C ALA A 191 -9.12 12.32 17.34
N ASN A 192 -10.21 12.24 18.11
CA ASN A 192 -10.18 12.25 19.57
C ASN A 192 -11.33 11.38 20.13
N GLY A 193 -11.12 10.05 20.13
CA GLY A 193 -12.17 9.11 20.49
C GLY A 193 -13.37 9.24 19.56
N ARG A 194 -14.56 9.56 20.10
CA ARG A 194 -15.75 9.81 19.32
C ARG A 194 -15.85 11.22 18.73
N TYR A 195 -14.86 12.08 18.98
CA TYR A 195 -14.86 13.46 18.57
C TYR A 195 -13.87 13.73 17.44
N ILE A 196 -14.11 14.80 16.71
CA ILE A 196 -13.08 15.49 15.95
C ILE A 196 -12.71 16.72 16.76
N GLY A 197 -11.41 16.86 17.07
CA GLY A 197 -10.85 18.05 17.67
C GLY A 197 -10.31 19.02 16.62
N TYR A 198 -10.10 20.26 17.04
CA TYR A 198 -9.64 21.36 16.17
C TYR A 198 -8.61 22.23 16.89
N ILE A 199 -7.59 22.64 16.13
CA ILE A 199 -6.66 23.69 16.52
C ILE A 199 -6.75 24.79 15.47
N ASN A 200 -6.93 26.04 15.91
CA ASN A 200 -7.08 27.19 15.02
C ASN A 200 -5.80 27.48 14.20
N PRO A 201 -5.90 28.30 13.13
CA PRO A 201 -4.74 28.64 12.29
C PRO A 201 -3.56 29.27 13.03
N ASP A 202 -3.82 30.02 14.08
CA ASP A 202 -2.80 30.65 14.92
C ASP A 202 -2.12 29.68 15.90
N GLY A 203 -2.70 28.50 16.10
CA GLY A 203 -2.15 27.46 16.96
C GLY A 203 -2.17 27.80 18.44
N ASP A 204 -3.16 28.58 18.90
CA ASP A 204 -3.30 29.05 20.28
C ASP A 204 -4.69 28.70 20.90
N VAL A 205 -5.62 28.19 20.10
CA VAL A 205 -6.94 27.70 20.56
C VAL A 205 -7.07 26.22 20.26
N LEU A 206 -7.46 25.45 21.27
CA LEU A 206 -7.77 24.02 21.18
C LEU A 206 -9.26 23.81 21.47
N GLU A 207 -9.92 23.06 20.60
CA GLU A 207 -11.27 22.54 20.80
C GLU A 207 -11.22 21.02 20.65
N THR A 208 -11.35 20.29 21.73
CA THR A 208 -11.22 18.82 21.73
C THR A 208 -12.46 18.11 21.21
N GLN A 209 -13.60 18.82 21.04
CA GLN A 209 -14.92 18.30 20.72
C GLN A 209 -15.63 19.16 19.67
N ALA A 210 -14.94 19.56 18.59
CA ALA A 210 -15.51 20.39 17.53
C ALA A 210 -16.67 19.69 16.76
N LEU A 211 -16.61 18.35 16.66
CA LEU A 211 -17.73 17.53 16.17
C LEU A 211 -17.85 16.28 17.06
N ASP A 212 -19.07 15.96 17.47
CA ASP A 212 -19.41 14.78 18.30
C ASP A 212 -20.14 13.73 17.47
N PHE A 213 -19.73 12.46 17.59
CA PHE A 213 -20.41 11.32 17.03
C PHE A 213 -21.16 10.54 18.13
N TRP A 214 -21.63 9.34 17.81
CA TRP A 214 -22.39 8.52 18.72
C TRP A 214 -21.54 8.06 19.93
N ALA A 215 -22.18 7.92 21.07
CA ALA A 215 -21.58 7.22 22.20
C ALA A 215 -21.04 5.84 21.75
N ASP A 216 -19.94 5.39 22.31
CA ASP A 216 -19.25 4.15 21.98
C ASP A 216 -18.73 4.07 20.53
N SER A 217 -18.54 5.19 19.85
CA SER A 217 -17.87 5.26 18.57
C SER A 217 -16.45 5.79 18.67
N GLU A 218 -15.64 5.51 17.65
CA GLU A 218 -14.25 5.93 17.55
C GLU A 218 -13.96 6.45 16.15
N VAL A 219 -13.40 7.63 16.04
CA VAL A 219 -12.90 8.19 14.78
C VAL A 219 -11.58 7.50 14.45
N ALA A 220 -11.62 6.58 13.50
CA ALA A 220 -10.47 5.75 13.13
C ALA A 220 -9.55 6.40 12.09
N SER A 221 -10.12 7.24 11.21
CA SER A 221 -9.34 7.90 10.17
C SER A 221 -10.05 9.14 9.65
N LEU A 222 -9.26 10.14 9.27
CA LEU A 222 -9.70 11.40 8.70
C LEU A 222 -9.05 11.60 7.33
N ALA A 223 -9.78 12.22 6.40
CA ALA A 223 -9.24 12.69 5.13
C ALA A 223 -9.86 14.04 4.78
N TRP A 224 -9.11 14.87 4.05
CA TRP A 224 -9.61 16.13 3.52
C TRP A 224 -9.99 15.99 2.06
N ASN A 225 -11.21 16.31 1.68
CA ASN A 225 -11.68 16.25 0.30
C ASN A 225 -12.72 17.33 0.00
N ASN A 226 -12.50 18.11 -1.05
CA ASN A 226 -13.46 19.12 -1.54
C ASN A 226 -13.96 20.07 -0.44
N ASN A 227 -13.06 20.62 0.36
CA ASN A 227 -13.36 21.52 1.49
C ASN A 227 -14.24 20.87 2.59
N ARG A 228 -14.12 19.57 2.77
CA ARG A 228 -14.79 18.80 3.82
C ARG A 228 -13.83 17.84 4.49
N ILE A 229 -14.09 17.57 5.74
CA ILE A 229 -13.53 16.43 6.43
C ILE A 229 -14.38 15.21 6.10
N ILE A 230 -13.71 14.16 5.66
CA ILE A 230 -14.29 12.83 5.54
C ILE A 230 -13.82 12.05 6.75
N ALA A 231 -14.73 11.63 7.62
CA ALA A 231 -14.42 10.92 8.86
C ALA A 231 -14.90 9.47 8.80
N ALA A 232 -13.99 8.54 8.98
CA ALA A 232 -14.31 7.13 9.22
C ALA A 232 -14.55 6.90 10.70
N VAL A 233 -15.76 6.50 11.05
CA VAL A 233 -16.19 6.28 12.43
C VAL A 233 -16.55 4.81 12.63
N ASN A 234 -15.79 4.13 13.46
CA ASN A 234 -16.05 2.77 13.87
C ASN A 234 -17.00 2.76 15.05
N ARG A 235 -17.99 1.89 15.02
CA ARG A 235 -18.92 1.69 16.13
C ARG A 235 -18.78 0.27 16.63
N PRO A 236 -18.47 0.06 17.91
CA PRO A 236 -18.48 -1.27 18.46
C PRO A 236 -19.90 -1.83 18.46
N ASN A 237 -19.94 -3.10 18.61
CA ASN A 237 -21.12 -3.92 18.57
C ASN A 237 -22.21 -3.49 19.54
N ILE A 238 -23.33 -2.99 19.05
CA ILE A 238 -24.48 -2.69 19.88
C ILE A 238 -25.07 -4.03 20.38
N SER A 239 -24.87 -4.30 21.68
CA SER A 239 -25.42 -5.40 22.48
C SER A 239 -25.74 -6.69 21.70
N GLY A 240 -24.78 -7.59 21.62
CA GLY A 240 -25.00 -9.00 21.27
C GLY A 240 -25.02 -9.35 19.78
N SER A 241 -24.83 -8.40 18.87
CA SER A 241 -24.56 -8.71 17.48
C SER A 241 -23.05 -8.85 17.24
N SER A 242 -22.62 -9.77 16.40
CA SER A 242 -21.20 -9.98 16.05
C SER A 242 -20.71 -9.01 14.98
N PHE A 243 -21.45 -7.93 14.68
CA PHE A 243 -21.16 -7.04 13.57
C PHE A 243 -20.83 -5.63 14.04
N ASN A 244 -19.61 -5.18 13.78
CA ASN A 244 -19.28 -3.76 13.88
C ASN A 244 -20.04 -3.02 12.77
N GLN A 245 -20.76 -1.98 13.13
CA GLN A 245 -21.33 -1.04 12.20
C GLN A 245 -20.43 0.18 12.19
N SER A 246 -19.88 0.51 11.03
CA SER A 246 -19.06 1.69 10.83
C SER A 246 -19.70 2.57 9.78
N ALA A 247 -19.34 3.83 9.76
CA ALA A 247 -19.84 4.74 8.75
C ALA A 247 -18.80 5.80 8.39
N ILE A 248 -18.96 6.37 7.21
CA ILE A 248 -18.13 7.46 6.73
C ILE A 248 -19.01 8.70 6.61
N TYR A 249 -18.63 9.75 7.31
CA TYR A 249 -19.34 11.01 7.43
C TYR A 249 -18.62 12.12 6.68
N ASN A 250 -19.39 13.09 6.19
CA ASN A 250 -18.87 14.33 5.62
C ASN A 250 -19.18 15.49 6.58
N TRP A 251 -18.22 16.39 6.78
CA TRP A 251 -18.37 17.57 7.61
C TRP A 251 -17.72 18.78 6.95
N ASP A 252 -18.46 19.88 6.88
CA ASP A 252 -18.02 21.14 6.27
C ASP A 252 -17.16 22.01 7.19
N THR A 253 -16.91 21.53 8.42
CA THR A 253 -16.14 22.20 9.48
C THR A 253 -16.79 23.44 10.10
N VAL A 254 -18.01 23.79 9.69
CA VAL A 254 -18.77 24.96 10.16
C VAL A 254 -20.03 24.54 10.93
N ALA A 255 -20.75 23.56 10.41
CA ALA A 255 -21.98 23.09 11.04
C ALA A 255 -21.66 22.27 12.31
N ALA A 256 -22.56 22.36 13.31
CA ALA A 256 -22.47 21.58 14.55
C ALA A 256 -22.76 20.07 14.35
N SER A 257 -23.01 19.63 13.12
CA SER A 257 -23.29 18.24 12.77
C SER A 257 -22.73 17.92 11.37
N TRP A 258 -22.56 16.63 11.10
CA TRP A 258 -22.19 16.16 9.76
C TRP A 258 -23.27 16.42 8.72
N GLU A 259 -22.86 16.43 7.44
CA GLU A 259 -23.73 16.67 6.31
C GLU A 259 -24.26 15.36 5.69
N GLY A 260 -25.53 15.35 5.34
CA GLY A 260 -26.16 14.27 4.57
C GLY A 260 -26.21 12.91 5.28
N ASP A 261 -26.52 11.88 4.49
CA ASP A 261 -26.55 10.51 4.98
C ASP A 261 -25.13 9.93 4.95
N PRO A 262 -24.68 9.25 6.02
CA PRO A 262 -23.36 8.61 6.05
C PRO A 262 -23.32 7.40 5.11
N VAL A 263 -22.13 7.09 4.61
CA VAL A 263 -21.87 5.83 3.89
C VAL A 263 -21.69 4.72 4.90
N GLU A 264 -22.67 3.82 5.03
CA GLU A 264 -22.61 2.71 5.97
C GLU A 264 -21.59 1.65 5.51
N VAL A 265 -20.81 1.11 6.45
CA VAL A 265 -19.81 0.07 6.26
C VAL A 265 -20.05 -1.05 7.26
N GLN A 266 -20.32 -2.24 6.76
CA GLN A 266 -20.44 -3.43 7.62
C GLN A 266 -19.05 -3.95 7.97
N GLY A 267 -18.50 -3.51 9.11
CA GLY A 267 -17.20 -3.92 9.56
C GLY A 267 -16.38 -2.79 10.18
N LYS A 268 -15.06 -2.94 10.20
CA LYS A 268 -14.13 -1.96 10.75
C LYS A 268 -13.41 -1.23 9.62
N ILE A 269 -13.37 0.10 9.67
CA ILE A 269 -12.58 0.92 8.77
C ILE A 269 -11.22 1.16 9.42
N GLY A 270 -10.13 1.00 8.66
CA GLY A 270 -8.77 1.22 9.16
C GLY A 270 -8.14 2.51 8.64
N ALA A 271 -8.40 2.86 7.39
CA ALA A 271 -7.81 4.04 6.78
C ALA A 271 -8.70 4.68 5.72
N LEU A 272 -8.59 6.00 5.62
CA LEU A 272 -9.04 6.83 4.51
C LEU A 272 -7.85 7.53 3.88
N TYR A 273 -7.89 7.73 2.57
CA TYR A 273 -6.93 8.56 1.86
C TYR A 273 -7.57 9.24 0.66
N THR A 274 -7.40 10.55 0.54
CA THR A 274 -7.91 11.29 -0.61
C THR A 274 -6.81 11.55 -1.63
N LYS A 275 -7.07 11.17 -2.88
CA LYS A 275 -6.22 11.44 -4.02
C LYS A 275 -7.05 11.89 -5.21
N ASN A 276 -6.67 13.02 -5.82
CA ASN A 276 -7.35 13.58 -6.98
C ASN A 276 -8.88 13.72 -6.81
N GLY A 277 -9.33 14.12 -5.62
CA GLY A 277 -10.75 14.29 -5.31
C GLY A 277 -11.53 12.99 -5.07
N ILE A 278 -10.87 11.83 -5.10
CA ILE A 278 -11.47 10.53 -4.79
C ILE A 278 -11.01 10.11 -3.40
N THR A 279 -11.92 9.72 -2.53
CA THR A 279 -11.62 9.16 -1.21
C THR A 279 -11.56 7.65 -1.30
N PHE A 280 -10.39 7.10 -1.05
CA PHE A 280 -10.12 5.65 -0.95
C PHE A 280 -10.31 5.18 0.47
N VAL A 281 -10.73 3.92 0.61
CA VAL A 281 -11.12 3.30 1.88
C VAL A 281 -10.51 1.90 1.98
N TRP A 282 -9.99 1.58 3.17
CA TRP A 282 -9.61 0.23 3.56
C TRP A 282 -10.49 -0.21 4.72
N TRP A 283 -11.21 -1.32 4.55
CA TRP A 283 -12.13 -1.82 5.59
C TRP A 283 -12.13 -3.33 5.66
N GLN A 284 -12.32 -3.83 6.85
CA GLN A 284 -12.48 -5.26 7.13
C GLN A 284 -13.97 -5.55 7.27
N ASP A 285 -14.46 -6.52 6.50
CA ASP A 285 -15.82 -7.00 6.65
C ASP A 285 -15.97 -7.74 7.98
N SER A 286 -17.05 -7.50 8.72
CA SER A 286 -17.32 -8.14 10.00
C SER A 286 -17.47 -9.67 9.91
N SER A 287 -17.82 -10.18 8.74
CA SER A 287 -17.93 -11.63 8.47
C SER A 287 -16.57 -12.28 8.16
N ASP A 288 -15.51 -11.53 7.93
CA ASP A 288 -14.18 -12.04 7.54
C ASP A 288 -13.04 -11.40 8.36
N SER A 289 -12.67 -12.07 9.43
CA SER A 289 -11.54 -11.67 10.28
C SER A 289 -10.16 -11.88 9.64
N GLY A 290 -10.08 -12.55 8.48
CA GLY A 290 -8.82 -12.90 7.82
C GLY A 290 -8.43 -12.04 6.63
N GLY A 291 -9.21 -10.98 6.32
CA GLY A 291 -8.96 -10.13 5.17
C GLY A 291 -9.57 -8.75 5.29
N TYR A 292 -9.29 -7.92 4.30
CA TYR A 292 -9.83 -6.57 4.19
C TYR A 292 -10.14 -6.24 2.73
N ASN A 293 -10.98 -5.26 2.52
CA ASN A 293 -11.32 -4.71 1.23
C ASN A 293 -10.59 -3.39 1.01
N PHE A 294 -10.24 -3.12 -0.24
CA PHE A 294 -9.76 -1.85 -0.74
C PHE A 294 -10.72 -1.34 -1.80
N GLY A 295 -11.11 -0.08 -1.71
CA GLY A 295 -12.05 0.53 -2.64
C GLY A 295 -12.12 2.04 -2.50
N TYR A 296 -13.18 2.65 -3.02
CA TYR A 296 -13.38 4.09 -2.99
C TYR A 296 -14.86 4.46 -2.87
N ILE A 297 -15.11 5.71 -2.49
CA ILE A 297 -16.47 6.25 -2.37
C ILE A 297 -16.86 6.89 -3.71
N THR A 298 -18.03 6.51 -4.23
CA THR A 298 -18.64 7.12 -5.40
C THR A 298 -20.16 7.15 -5.26
N GLY A 299 -20.79 8.29 -5.57
CA GLY A 299 -22.26 8.42 -5.52
C GLY A 299 -22.89 8.09 -4.16
N GLY A 300 -22.15 8.27 -3.05
CA GLY A 300 -22.64 7.93 -1.71
C GLY A 300 -22.58 6.42 -1.40
N GLN A 301 -21.88 5.63 -2.20
CA GLN A 301 -21.70 4.19 -2.02
C GLN A 301 -20.24 3.83 -2.01
N LEU A 302 -19.94 2.68 -1.42
CA LEU A 302 -18.60 2.12 -1.33
C LEU A 302 -18.40 1.07 -2.43
N GLU A 303 -17.48 1.34 -3.34
CA GLU A 303 -17.11 0.44 -4.44
C GLU A 303 -15.84 -0.32 -4.08
N THR A 304 -15.91 -1.66 -4.13
CA THR A 304 -14.78 -2.54 -3.85
C THR A 304 -13.91 -2.73 -5.10
N LEU A 305 -12.65 -2.35 -5.03
CA LEU A 305 -11.66 -2.65 -6.08
C LEU A 305 -11.08 -4.05 -5.92
N ARG A 306 -10.70 -4.42 -4.70
CA ARG A 306 -10.11 -5.73 -4.41
C ARG A 306 -10.23 -6.11 -2.95
N ARG A 307 -10.29 -7.43 -2.70
CA ARG A 307 -10.17 -8.03 -1.38
C ARG A 307 -8.78 -8.63 -1.19
N TYR A 308 -8.21 -8.42 -0.03
CA TYR A 308 -6.90 -8.90 0.36
C TYR A 308 -6.99 -9.82 1.57
N LYS A 309 -6.06 -10.77 1.67
CA LYS A 309 -5.79 -11.50 2.90
C LYS A 309 -4.70 -10.76 3.67
N GLY A 310 -4.88 -10.60 4.97
CA GLY A 310 -3.90 -9.92 5.81
C GLY A 310 -4.51 -8.89 6.75
N SER A 311 -3.66 -8.12 7.42
CA SER A 311 -4.08 -7.09 8.37
C SER A 311 -4.65 -5.87 7.67
N LEU A 312 -5.69 -5.30 8.25
CA LEU A 312 -6.29 -4.06 7.83
C LEU A 312 -5.27 -2.90 7.98
N PRO A 313 -4.98 -2.15 6.91
CA PRO A 313 -4.13 -0.96 7.00
C PRO A 313 -4.73 0.11 7.90
N LEU A 314 -3.89 0.78 8.69
CA LEU A 314 -4.25 1.92 9.51
C LEU A 314 -3.83 3.23 8.81
N PHE A 315 -4.34 4.36 9.28
CA PHE A 315 -4.12 5.66 8.65
C PHE A 315 -2.65 6.00 8.39
N TYR A 316 -1.73 5.61 9.27
CA TYR A 316 -0.30 5.83 9.14
C TYR A 316 0.42 4.82 8.21
N GLN A 317 -0.31 3.83 7.73
CA GLN A 317 0.18 2.79 6.81
C GLN A 317 -0.23 3.04 5.35
N VAL A 318 -0.65 4.25 5.03
CA VAL A 318 -1.08 4.64 3.68
C VAL A 318 -0.39 5.94 3.29
N CYS A 319 0.17 6.00 2.08
CA CYS A 319 0.78 7.21 1.54
C CYS A 319 0.69 7.25 0.01
N GLU A 320 1.13 8.35 -0.59
CA GLU A 320 1.34 8.46 -2.02
C GLU A 320 2.83 8.29 -2.35
N PHE A 321 3.15 7.45 -3.36
CA PHE A 321 4.50 7.23 -3.84
C PHE A 321 4.53 7.10 -5.37
N LYS A 322 5.34 7.93 -6.03
CA LYS A 322 5.50 7.93 -7.51
C LYS A 322 4.18 8.00 -8.30
N GLY A 323 3.19 8.71 -7.75
CA GLY A 323 1.85 8.79 -8.36
C GLY A 323 0.92 7.61 -8.03
N PHE A 324 1.35 6.63 -7.27
CA PHE A 324 0.54 5.51 -6.79
C PHE A 324 0.10 5.73 -5.34
N LEU A 325 -1.05 5.20 -4.97
CA LEU A 325 -1.36 4.93 -3.57
C LEU A 325 -0.55 3.72 -3.13
N ALA A 326 0.18 3.87 -2.03
CA ALA A 326 0.92 2.79 -1.40
C ALA A 326 0.35 2.52 -0.01
N TRP A 327 0.21 1.25 0.36
CA TRP A 327 -0.23 0.86 1.69
C TRP A 327 0.44 -0.43 2.15
N VAL A 328 0.39 -0.64 3.45
CA VAL A 328 0.96 -1.82 4.09
C VAL A 328 -0.15 -2.77 4.55
N SER A 329 0.07 -4.06 4.37
CA SER A 329 -0.69 -5.12 4.99
C SER A 329 0.24 -6.24 5.44
N GLY A 330 0.34 -6.46 6.74
CA GLY A 330 1.38 -7.29 7.32
C GLY A 330 2.77 -6.68 7.08
N ASN A 331 3.64 -7.42 6.39
CA ASN A 331 4.96 -6.94 5.97
C ASN A 331 5.02 -6.55 4.48
N LYS A 332 3.90 -6.60 3.75
CA LYS A 332 3.83 -6.35 2.31
C LYS A 332 3.38 -4.94 2.00
N VAL A 333 4.06 -4.29 1.06
CA VAL A 333 3.68 -2.98 0.53
C VAL A 333 3.00 -3.17 -0.82
N TYR A 334 1.75 -2.76 -0.91
CA TYR A 334 0.96 -2.76 -2.13
C TYR A 334 0.90 -1.37 -2.74
N MET A 335 0.75 -1.31 -4.05
CA MET A 335 0.59 -0.07 -4.79
C MET A 335 -0.59 -0.15 -5.76
N TRP A 336 -1.36 0.94 -5.86
CA TRP A 336 -2.45 1.10 -6.79
C TRP A 336 -2.39 2.48 -7.45
N GLY A 337 -2.54 2.53 -8.77
CA GLY A 337 -2.56 3.78 -9.49
C GLY A 337 -1.98 3.66 -10.89
N ALA A 338 -1.63 4.79 -11.45
CA ALA A 338 -0.97 4.91 -12.73
C ALA A 338 0.13 5.97 -12.65
N LYS A 339 1.20 5.78 -13.40
CA LYS A 339 2.31 6.72 -13.49
C LYS A 339 1.89 8.04 -14.16
N ASP A 340 0.95 7.97 -15.09
CA ASP A 340 0.46 9.08 -15.88
C ASP A 340 -1.03 8.88 -16.18
N VAL A 341 -1.74 9.95 -16.55
CA VAL A 341 -3.19 9.95 -16.85
C VAL A 341 -3.55 9.09 -18.07
N ASP A 342 -2.61 8.94 -19.00
CA ASP A 342 -2.80 8.16 -20.24
C ASP A 342 -2.43 6.67 -20.07
N VAL A 343 -2.02 6.25 -18.87
CA VAL A 343 -1.59 4.88 -18.57
C VAL A 343 -2.66 4.18 -17.75
N PRO A 344 -3.06 2.94 -18.11
CA PRO A 344 -4.00 2.18 -17.31
C PRO A 344 -3.54 1.98 -15.87
N VAL A 345 -4.52 1.93 -14.97
CA VAL A 345 -4.29 1.71 -13.54
C VAL A 345 -3.77 0.31 -13.29
N SER A 346 -2.71 0.21 -12.51
CA SER A 346 -2.11 -1.05 -12.08
C SER A 346 -2.26 -1.25 -10.57
N LEU A 347 -2.37 -2.51 -10.16
CA LEU A 347 -2.44 -2.93 -8.76
C LEU A 347 -1.42 -4.05 -8.53
N PHE A 348 -0.46 -3.86 -7.64
CA PHE A 348 0.63 -4.83 -7.45
C PHE A 348 1.23 -4.77 -6.05
N GLN A 349 1.92 -5.85 -5.66
CA GLN A 349 2.79 -5.85 -4.48
C GLN A 349 4.19 -5.40 -4.91
N TYR A 350 4.62 -4.27 -4.37
CA TYR A 350 5.85 -3.58 -4.76
C TYR A 350 7.09 -4.15 -4.05
N CYS A 351 7.01 -4.28 -2.73
CA CYS A 351 8.10 -4.81 -1.91
C CYS A 351 7.56 -5.40 -0.59
N GLU A 352 8.45 -6.03 0.15
CA GLU A 352 8.22 -6.39 1.54
C GLU A 352 9.04 -5.48 2.44
N GLY A 353 8.49 -5.09 3.60
CA GLY A 353 9.24 -4.51 4.69
C GLY A 353 10.23 -5.54 5.25
N LYS A 354 11.07 -5.12 6.20
CA LYS A 354 11.83 -6.08 7.00
C LYS A 354 10.86 -7.04 7.70
N GLN A 355 11.35 -8.23 8.05
CA GLN A 355 10.55 -9.23 8.77
C GLN A 355 9.90 -8.60 10.02
N GLY A 356 8.65 -8.97 10.28
CA GLY A 356 7.89 -8.50 11.42
C GLY A 356 6.71 -7.59 11.08
N THR A 357 6.34 -6.73 12.00
CA THR A 357 5.24 -5.76 11.82
C THR A 357 5.76 -4.49 11.16
N VAL A 358 5.07 -4.00 10.15
CA VAL A 358 5.33 -2.69 9.57
C VAL A 358 4.49 -1.64 10.30
N GLY A 359 5.14 -0.56 10.72
CA GLY A 359 4.51 0.64 11.29
C GLY A 359 4.12 1.63 10.19
N GLY A 360 4.53 2.89 10.35
CA GLY A 360 4.23 3.95 9.40
C GLY A 360 5.02 3.84 8.09
N ILE A 361 4.39 4.33 7.01
CA ILE A 361 5.05 4.56 5.73
C ILE A 361 4.82 6.00 5.28
N ALA A 362 5.80 6.60 4.64
CA ALA A 362 5.69 7.94 4.05
C ALA A 362 6.76 8.21 3.00
N THR A 363 6.65 9.34 2.31
CA THR A 363 7.55 9.71 1.20
C THR A 363 8.13 11.12 1.33
N PRO A 364 8.67 11.52 2.49
CA PRO A 364 9.05 12.92 2.75
C PRO A 364 10.16 13.43 1.82
N PHE A 365 11.01 12.55 1.33
CA PHE A 365 12.15 12.90 0.46
C PHE A 365 11.96 12.39 -0.99
N GLY A 366 10.73 12.04 -1.38
CA GLY A 366 10.45 11.38 -2.66
C GLY A 366 10.85 9.90 -2.72
N GLU A 367 11.39 9.36 -1.62
CA GLU A 367 11.70 7.95 -1.41
C GLU A 367 10.72 7.36 -0.40
N LEU A 368 10.27 6.14 -0.62
CA LEU A 368 9.37 5.45 0.31
C LEU A 368 10.17 5.05 1.56
N LEU A 369 9.78 5.56 2.71
CA LEU A 369 10.28 5.13 4.01
C LEU A 369 9.31 4.13 4.63
N ILE A 370 9.85 3.06 5.21
CA ILE A 370 9.07 1.96 5.80
C ILE A 370 9.62 1.71 7.20
N ALA A 371 8.81 1.98 8.21
CA ALA A 371 9.13 1.62 9.59
C ALA A 371 8.75 0.16 9.83
N SER A 372 9.61 -0.61 10.46
CA SER A 372 9.35 -2.02 10.78
C SER A 372 9.89 -2.41 12.15
N TYR A 373 9.30 -3.44 12.71
CA TYR A 373 9.65 -4.02 13.99
C TYR A 373 9.71 -5.55 13.87
N THR A 374 10.82 -6.10 14.30
CA THR A 374 10.95 -7.53 14.64
C THR A 374 10.98 -7.63 16.16
N ASP A 375 10.81 -8.82 16.74
CA ASP A 375 10.74 -9.03 18.19
C ASP A 375 11.87 -8.38 19.00
N THR A 376 12.96 -8.00 18.36
CA THR A 376 14.15 -7.42 19.00
C THR A 376 14.63 -6.11 18.38
N ASP A 377 14.24 -5.81 17.13
CA ASP A 377 14.85 -4.72 16.37
C ASP A 377 13.79 -3.79 15.76
N PHE A 378 13.98 -2.50 15.96
CA PHE A 378 13.24 -1.45 15.30
C PHE A 378 14.06 -0.89 14.14
N SER A 379 13.44 -0.70 13.00
CA SER A 379 14.14 -0.16 11.84
C SER A 379 13.29 0.83 11.05
N LEU A 380 13.98 1.77 10.43
CA LEU A 380 13.45 2.62 9.38
C LEU A 380 14.26 2.33 8.11
N ALA A 381 13.60 1.89 7.09
CA ALA A 381 14.22 1.38 5.88
C ALA A 381 13.63 2.04 4.62
N LYS A 382 14.34 1.89 3.51
CA LYS A 382 13.89 2.36 2.20
C LYS A 382 14.17 1.32 1.12
N PRO A 383 13.44 1.36 -0.02
CA PRO A 383 13.73 0.53 -1.17
C PRO A 383 15.17 0.74 -1.66
N SER A 384 15.91 -0.34 -1.88
CA SER A 384 17.30 -0.32 -2.31
C SER A 384 17.65 -1.59 -3.07
N GLY A 385 18.28 -1.45 -4.24
CA GLY A 385 18.61 -2.60 -5.09
C GLY A 385 17.37 -3.36 -5.53
N TYR A 386 17.47 -4.68 -5.66
CA TYR A 386 16.39 -5.57 -6.09
C TYR A 386 16.35 -6.81 -5.20
N THR A 387 15.14 -7.37 -5.02
CA THR A 387 14.98 -8.62 -4.27
C THR A 387 14.97 -9.85 -5.19
N LYS A 388 15.48 -10.97 -4.70
CA LYS A 388 15.38 -12.26 -5.38
C LYS A 388 14.03 -12.94 -5.18
N ASP A 389 13.28 -12.53 -4.17
CA ASP A 389 11.96 -13.08 -3.84
C ASP A 389 10.85 -12.45 -4.70
N SER A 390 11.16 -12.22 -5.98
CA SER A 390 10.23 -11.66 -6.95
C SER A 390 9.62 -12.76 -7.80
N SER A 391 8.30 -12.72 -7.96
CA SER A 391 7.57 -13.63 -8.84
C SER A 391 6.37 -12.96 -9.51
N TYR A 392 6.04 -13.43 -10.72
CA TYR A 392 4.88 -12.99 -11.46
C TYR A 392 4.23 -14.18 -12.16
N LYS A 393 2.94 -14.40 -11.94
CA LYS A 393 2.19 -15.46 -12.58
C LYS A 393 1.10 -14.84 -13.45
N THR A 394 1.15 -15.09 -14.76
CA THR A 394 0.12 -14.61 -15.67
C THR A 394 -1.25 -15.16 -15.29
N MET A 395 -2.32 -14.58 -15.82
CA MET A 395 -3.61 -15.26 -15.84
C MET A 395 -3.51 -16.58 -16.61
N ALA A 396 -4.41 -17.51 -16.31
CA ALA A 396 -4.51 -18.73 -17.10
C ALA A 396 -5.11 -18.40 -18.46
N PHE A 397 -4.49 -18.91 -19.53
CA PHE A 397 -4.95 -18.78 -20.90
C PHE A 397 -5.65 -20.07 -21.36
N ARG A 398 -6.85 -19.93 -21.91
CA ARG A 398 -7.52 -20.97 -22.65
C ARG A 398 -7.90 -20.42 -24.02
N VAL A 399 -7.10 -20.74 -25.02
CA VAL A 399 -7.19 -20.14 -26.34
C VAL A 399 -8.16 -20.92 -27.24
N SER A 400 -8.48 -22.15 -26.88
CA SER A 400 -9.32 -23.02 -27.68
C SER A 400 -10.65 -23.31 -26.98
N GLY A 401 -11.71 -23.56 -27.77
CA GLY A 401 -13.01 -23.99 -27.26
C GLY A 401 -12.95 -25.36 -26.55
N PRO A 402 -14.06 -25.82 -25.93
CA PRO A 402 -14.08 -27.02 -25.08
C PRO A 402 -13.68 -28.32 -25.76
N TRP A 403 -13.65 -28.34 -27.10
CA TRP A 403 -13.33 -29.51 -27.91
C TRP A 403 -11.94 -29.47 -28.55
N HIS A 404 -11.10 -28.52 -28.18
CA HIS A 404 -9.77 -28.33 -28.75
C HIS A 404 -8.75 -28.14 -27.65
N LYS A 405 -7.54 -28.63 -27.89
CA LYS A 405 -6.33 -28.26 -27.17
C LYS A 405 -5.63 -27.12 -27.89
N PHE A 406 -4.82 -26.40 -27.17
CA PHE A 406 -3.92 -25.42 -27.74
C PHE A 406 -2.52 -26.00 -27.81
N GLN A 407 -1.95 -26.09 -29.02
CA GLN A 407 -0.56 -26.46 -29.20
C GLN A 407 0.31 -25.22 -29.17
N ILE A 408 1.04 -25.02 -28.08
CA ILE A 408 2.03 -23.95 -27.95
C ILE A 408 3.22 -24.31 -28.84
N LEU A 409 3.54 -23.46 -29.82
CA LEU A 409 4.64 -23.69 -30.77
C LEU A 409 5.92 -22.99 -30.29
N THR A 410 5.81 -21.74 -29.89
CA THR A 410 6.95 -20.95 -29.41
C THR A 410 6.53 -19.97 -28.32
N ILE A 411 7.47 -19.65 -27.43
CA ILE A 411 7.37 -18.55 -26.48
C ILE A 411 8.64 -17.72 -26.65
N PHE A 412 8.47 -16.43 -26.97
CA PHE A 412 9.54 -15.45 -27.01
C PHE A 412 9.31 -14.41 -25.92
N VAL A 413 10.39 -13.97 -25.29
CA VAL A 413 10.40 -12.90 -24.32
C VAL A 413 11.35 -11.81 -24.81
N GLU A 414 10.88 -10.60 -24.89
CA GLU A 414 11.70 -9.43 -25.15
C GLU A 414 12.08 -8.76 -23.85
N THR A 415 13.36 -8.44 -23.71
CA THR A 415 13.94 -7.79 -22.54
C THR A 415 14.69 -6.53 -22.93
N GLU A 416 14.95 -5.66 -21.97
CA GLU A 416 16.04 -4.70 -22.14
C GLU A 416 17.38 -5.43 -22.23
N GLN A 417 18.42 -4.71 -22.64
CA GLN A 417 19.77 -5.25 -22.64
C GLN A 417 20.15 -5.75 -21.25
N LEU A 418 20.59 -7.00 -21.16
CA LEU A 418 20.95 -7.63 -19.90
C LEU A 418 22.34 -7.17 -19.44
N ALA A 419 22.47 -6.93 -18.15
CA ALA A 419 23.75 -6.70 -17.50
C ALA A 419 24.28 -7.98 -16.87
N GLU A 420 25.55 -8.00 -16.50
CA GLU A 420 26.21 -9.15 -15.91
C GLU A 420 25.48 -9.63 -14.63
N GLY A 421 25.27 -10.93 -14.53
CA GLY A 421 24.55 -11.55 -13.41
C GLY A 421 23.02 -11.51 -13.52
N ALA A 422 22.44 -10.78 -14.48
CA ALA A 422 21.00 -10.76 -14.70
C ALA A 422 20.48 -12.14 -15.14
N LYS A 423 19.46 -12.64 -14.44
CA LYS A 423 18.81 -13.93 -14.72
C LYS A 423 17.33 -13.90 -14.38
N VAL A 424 16.53 -14.66 -15.13
CA VAL A 424 15.12 -14.93 -14.83
C VAL A 424 14.72 -16.31 -15.31
N ASP A 425 13.97 -17.01 -14.49
CA ASP A 425 13.48 -18.36 -14.74
C ASP A 425 12.01 -18.34 -15.16
N PHE A 426 11.61 -19.30 -16.01
CA PHE A 426 10.25 -19.44 -16.50
C PHE A 426 9.76 -20.87 -16.29
N THR A 427 8.53 -21.00 -15.84
CA THR A 427 7.83 -22.27 -15.71
C THR A 427 6.47 -22.18 -16.39
N LEU A 428 6.14 -23.14 -17.24
CA LEU A 428 4.82 -23.31 -17.79
C LEU A 428 4.01 -24.21 -16.86
N THR A 429 2.91 -23.69 -16.33
CA THR A 429 1.93 -24.46 -15.55
C THR A 429 0.70 -24.66 -16.41
N TYR A 430 0.21 -25.91 -16.57
CA TYR A 430 -0.84 -26.24 -17.52
C TYR A 430 -1.81 -27.31 -16.97
N ASP A 431 -2.89 -27.57 -17.73
CA ASP A 431 -3.95 -28.52 -17.39
C ASP A 431 -4.53 -28.26 -15.99
N LYS A 432 -5.01 -27.03 -15.76
CA LYS A 432 -5.60 -26.57 -14.49
C LYS A 432 -4.62 -26.68 -13.30
N GLY A 433 -3.35 -26.44 -13.58
CA GLY A 433 -2.30 -26.48 -12.55
C GLY A 433 -1.81 -27.87 -12.17
N LYS A 434 -2.22 -28.92 -12.87
CA LYS A 434 -1.83 -30.30 -12.56
C LYS A 434 -0.41 -30.64 -13.00
N SER A 435 0.11 -29.94 -14.00
CA SER A 435 1.40 -30.22 -14.59
C SER A 435 2.23 -28.95 -14.73
N THR A 436 3.55 -29.09 -14.62
CA THR A 436 4.51 -27.99 -14.75
C THR A 436 5.66 -28.40 -15.66
N GLN A 437 6.19 -27.46 -16.41
CA GLN A 437 7.37 -27.63 -17.25
C GLN A 437 8.28 -26.43 -17.11
N SER A 438 9.52 -26.67 -16.68
CA SER A 438 10.56 -25.63 -16.71
C SER A 438 10.91 -25.29 -18.17
N LEU A 439 11.01 -23.99 -18.43
CA LEU A 439 11.42 -23.46 -19.72
C LEU A 439 12.88 -22.99 -19.65
N ASN A 440 13.43 -22.54 -20.78
CA ASN A 440 14.78 -22.00 -20.79
C ASN A 440 14.88 -20.73 -19.97
N GLN A 441 15.90 -20.65 -19.13
CA GLN A 441 16.27 -19.46 -18.39
C GLN A 441 16.77 -18.38 -19.36
N ILE A 442 16.43 -17.13 -19.09
CA ILE A 442 17.09 -15.98 -19.69
C ILE A 442 18.21 -15.54 -18.74
N ALA A 443 19.42 -15.44 -19.26
CA ALA A 443 20.58 -14.99 -18.50
C ALA A 443 21.45 -14.08 -19.37
N TYR A 444 22.23 -13.23 -18.71
CA TYR A 444 23.22 -12.40 -19.38
C TYR A 444 24.14 -13.24 -20.28
N SER A 445 24.37 -12.73 -21.46
CA SER A 445 25.39 -13.23 -22.38
C SER A 445 26.05 -12.05 -23.11
N THR A 446 27.27 -12.22 -23.53
CA THR A 446 28.03 -11.19 -24.27
C THR A 446 27.43 -10.89 -25.65
N ALA A 447 26.48 -11.70 -26.11
CA ALA A 447 25.82 -11.52 -27.42
C ALA A 447 24.78 -10.38 -27.45
N ASN A 448 24.50 -9.70 -26.34
CA ASN A 448 23.56 -8.57 -26.22
C ASN A 448 22.17 -8.85 -26.81
N THR A 449 21.72 -10.09 -26.70
CA THR A 449 20.41 -10.50 -27.24
C THR A 449 19.29 -9.91 -26.38
N THR A 450 18.30 -9.28 -27.01
CA THR A 450 17.13 -8.72 -26.32
C THR A 450 15.86 -9.54 -26.56
N ARG A 451 15.89 -10.50 -27.51
CA ARG A 451 14.77 -11.40 -27.80
C ARG A 451 15.17 -12.84 -27.55
N HIS A 452 14.49 -13.48 -26.62
CA HIS A 452 14.87 -14.80 -26.11
C HIS A 452 13.77 -15.82 -26.41
N LYS A 453 14.13 -16.95 -27.03
CA LYS A 453 13.23 -18.09 -27.17
C LYS A 453 13.34 -18.96 -25.94
N ILE A 454 12.25 -19.06 -25.15
CA ILE A 454 12.25 -19.80 -23.89
C ILE A 454 11.60 -21.20 -24.02
N LEU A 455 10.82 -21.47 -25.07
CA LEU A 455 10.23 -22.77 -25.35
C LEU A 455 10.95 -23.44 -26.53
N ASN A 456 11.54 -24.62 -26.28
CA ASN A 456 12.25 -25.38 -27.31
C ASN A 456 11.41 -26.46 -28.00
N LYS A 457 10.36 -26.93 -27.34
CA LYS A 457 9.53 -28.05 -27.82
C LYS A 457 8.06 -27.70 -27.67
N SER A 458 7.25 -27.96 -28.70
CA SER A 458 5.80 -27.71 -28.67
C SER A 458 5.09 -28.58 -27.65
N PHE A 459 4.05 -28.02 -27.04
CA PHE A 459 3.17 -28.66 -26.07
C PHE A 459 1.70 -28.52 -26.45
N GLU A 460 0.92 -29.56 -26.22
CA GLU A 460 -0.53 -29.50 -26.32
C GLU A 460 -1.13 -29.41 -24.92
N VAL A 461 -1.93 -28.39 -24.67
CA VAL A 461 -2.49 -28.07 -23.36
C VAL A 461 -3.96 -27.67 -23.47
N GLU A 462 -4.75 -27.86 -22.41
CA GLU A 462 -6.12 -27.36 -22.34
C GLU A 462 -6.14 -25.88 -21.95
N ASP A 463 -5.37 -25.55 -20.95
CA ASP A 463 -5.09 -24.22 -20.45
C ASP A 463 -3.63 -24.13 -19.97
N PHE A 464 -3.13 -22.94 -19.85
CA PHE A 464 -1.77 -22.72 -19.32
C PHE A 464 -1.63 -21.32 -18.72
N ARG A 465 -0.65 -21.17 -17.85
CA ARG A 465 -0.12 -19.89 -17.40
C ARG A 465 1.40 -19.93 -17.43
N LEU A 466 2.01 -18.76 -17.49
CA LEU A 466 3.44 -18.58 -17.39
C LEU A 466 3.80 -18.06 -16.01
N ASP A 467 4.63 -18.78 -15.29
CA ASP A 467 5.18 -18.41 -13.99
C ASP A 467 6.61 -17.90 -14.22
N ILE A 468 6.89 -16.68 -13.76
CA ILE A 468 8.17 -15.97 -13.91
C ILE A 468 8.77 -15.80 -12.53
N SER A 469 10.05 -16.13 -12.36
CA SER A 469 10.75 -16.07 -11.07
C SER A 469 12.16 -15.50 -11.21
N TRP A 470 12.53 -14.61 -10.32
CA TRP A 470 13.86 -14.02 -10.22
C TRP A 470 14.71 -14.63 -9.10
N ALA A 471 14.34 -15.78 -8.55
CA ALA A 471 15.05 -16.44 -7.44
C ALA A 471 16.57 -16.61 -7.68
N ASN A 472 16.96 -16.80 -8.93
CA ASN A 472 18.36 -16.86 -9.35
C ASN A 472 18.90 -15.55 -9.93
N GLY A 473 18.13 -14.46 -9.81
CA GLY A 473 18.44 -13.16 -10.36
C GLY A 473 19.52 -12.39 -9.59
N SER A 474 19.92 -11.25 -10.15
CA SER A 474 20.84 -10.32 -9.53
C SER A 474 20.09 -9.34 -8.61
N THR A 475 20.70 -8.96 -7.50
CA THR A 475 20.20 -7.88 -6.63
C THR A 475 20.60 -6.48 -7.10
N THR A 476 21.47 -6.39 -8.10
CA THR A 476 21.94 -5.11 -8.67
C THR A 476 21.51 -4.91 -10.12
N ASN A 477 21.40 -5.99 -10.89
CA ASN A 477 21.15 -5.97 -12.33
C ASN A 477 19.91 -6.81 -12.65
N PRO A 478 18.68 -6.26 -12.60
CA PRO A 478 17.46 -7.01 -12.84
C PRO A 478 17.28 -7.34 -14.33
N VAL A 479 16.53 -8.38 -14.62
CA VAL A 479 15.96 -8.59 -15.95
C VAL A 479 14.67 -7.76 -16.06
N LYS A 480 14.61 -6.90 -17.05
CA LYS A 480 13.45 -6.09 -17.39
C LYS A 480 12.77 -6.66 -18.63
N ILE A 481 11.57 -7.19 -18.46
CA ILE A 481 10.78 -7.81 -19.52
C ILE A 481 9.89 -6.74 -20.14
N ARG A 482 9.95 -6.58 -21.48
CA ARG A 482 9.15 -5.65 -22.25
C ARG A 482 7.89 -6.28 -22.80
N SER A 483 8.02 -7.52 -23.29
CA SER A 483 6.88 -8.22 -23.88
C SER A 483 7.10 -9.74 -23.90
N ILE A 484 5.98 -10.47 -23.93
CA ILE A 484 5.98 -11.93 -24.03
C ILE A 484 5.06 -12.29 -25.23
N TYR A 485 5.61 -13.05 -26.18
CA TYR A 485 4.92 -13.53 -27.36
C TYR A 485 4.75 -15.04 -27.29
N ILE A 486 3.50 -15.51 -27.30
CA ILE A 486 3.18 -16.93 -27.27
C ILE A 486 2.45 -17.24 -28.58
N THR A 487 3.05 -18.05 -29.44
CA THR A 487 2.43 -18.49 -30.68
C THR A 487 1.99 -19.93 -30.60
N GLY A 488 0.82 -20.21 -31.14
CA GLY A 488 0.28 -21.55 -31.08
C GLY A 488 -0.85 -21.77 -32.11
N LYS A 489 -1.46 -22.95 -32.07
CA LYS A 489 -2.63 -23.28 -32.88
C LYS A 489 -3.59 -24.19 -32.12
N ALA A 490 -4.87 -24.09 -32.45
CA ALA A 490 -5.89 -25.00 -31.98
C ALA A 490 -5.74 -26.40 -32.60
N VAL A 491 -5.80 -27.45 -31.80
CA VAL A 491 -5.73 -28.85 -32.23
C VAL A 491 -6.97 -29.59 -31.72
N LYS A 492 -7.65 -30.36 -32.53
CA LYS A 492 -8.80 -31.16 -32.10
C LYS A 492 -8.36 -32.23 -31.09
N TYR A 493 -9.21 -32.51 -30.11
CA TYR A 493 -9.09 -33.71 -29.31
C TYR A 493 -9.19 -34.93 -30.24
N ASN A 494 -8.21 -35.82 -30.21
CA ASN A 494 -8.29 -37.13 -30.86
C ASN A 494 -9.07 -38.13 -30.00
#